data_c015da0230045827111c30fb1f568921
#
_entry.id   c015da0230045827111c30fb1f568921
#
_cell.length_a   1.000
_cell.length_b   1.000
_cell.length_c   1.000
_cell.angle_alpha   90.00
_cell.angle_beta   90.00
_cell.angle_gamma   90.00
#
_symmetry.space_group_name_H-M   'P 1'
#
loop_
_entity.id
_entity.type
_entity.pdbx_description
1 polymer ?
#
loop_
_entity_poly.entity_id
_entity_poly.type
_entity_poly.pdbx_seq_one_letter_code
_entity_poly.pdbx_strand_id
1 'polypeptide(L)'
;MTRKSAIQTVAVSAPGDMLLVHRAMAHEADAFRAIIKTHNQRLYRIARGVVRNDSEAEDIVQEAYVRAFAALATFRGDSSLATWLSRIVINEALGRLRKRRRTVAMPESQEAQIIQFPLNPSDDPERTMAQRQILKLVERATDNLPDVYRTVFIARVIEGLNIEETADLLGVRPETVKTRLHRARALVRKALDDEIGPVLLDAFPFAGRRCERLTEAVMKRLGLQGRSSAFADS
;
A
#
# COMPACT_ATOMS: atom_id res chain seq x y z
N MET A 1 32.87 13.12 -5.79
CA MET A 1 31.51 12.97 -6.34
C MET A 1 31.33 11.50 -6.75
N THR A 2 30.87 10.67 -5.86
CA THR A 2 30.76 9.22 -6.07
C THR A 2 29.28 8.89 -6.27
N ARG A 3 28.87 8.62 -7.52
CA ARG A 3 27.54 8.10 -7.86
C ARG A 3 27.39 6.70 -7.27
N LYS A 4 26.60 6.55 -6.20
CA LYS A 4 26.06 5.26 -5.78
C LYS A 4 25.07 4.80 -6.85
N SER A 5 25.53 3.91 -7.73
CA SER A 5 24.68 3.11 -8.60
C SER A 5 23.80 2.22 -7.73
N ALA A 6 22.51 2.53 -7.67
CA ALA A 6 21.51 1.63 -7.11
C ALA A 6 21.41 0.44 -8.05
N ILE A 7 21.94 -0.71 -7.63
CA ILE A 7 21.77 -1.99 -8.30
C ILE A 7 20.27 -2.30 -8.28
N GLN A 8 19.59 -2.08 -9.42
CA GLN A 8 18.24 -2.59 -9.65
C GLN A 8 18.34 -4.11 -9.75
N THR A 9 17.97 -4.78 -8.67
CA THR A 9 17.76 -6.23 -8.71
C THR A 9 16.49 -6.47 -9.53
N VAL A 10 16.65 -6.75 -10.82
CA VAL A 10 15.57 -7.33 -11.63
C VAL A 10 15.29 -8.68 -10.99
N ALA A 11 14.10 -8.83 -10.42
CA ALA A 11 13.65 -10.08 -9.82
C ALA A 11 13.40 -11.09 -10.95
N VAL A 12 14.44 -11.81 -11.33
CA VAL A 12 14.34 -12.96 -12.24
C VAL A 12 13.49 -14.03 -11.54
N SER A 13 12.68 -14.75 -12.33
CA SER A 13 11.81 -15.80 -11.82
C SER A 13 12.61 -16.86 -11.05
N ALA A 14 12.12 -17.27 -9.87
CA ALA A 14 12.72 -18.34 -9.13
C ALA A 14 12.67 -19.67 -9.93
N PRO A 15 13.66 -20.56 -9.83
CA PRO A 15 13.63 -21.85 -10.52
C PRO A 15 12.35 -22.66 -10.27
N GLY A 16 11.77 -22.53 -9.07
CA GLY A 16 10.51 -23.15 -8.68
C GLY A 16 9.30 -22.60 -9.44
N ASP A 17 9.27 -21.30 -9.77
CA ASP A 17 8.20 -20.69 -10.55
C ASP A 17 8.14 -21.27 -11.97
N MET A 18 9.29 -21.39 -12.64
CA MET A 18 9.37 -21.94 -13.98
C MET A 18 8.92 -23.41 -14.04
N LEU A 19 9.28 -24.21 -13.04
CA LEU A 19 8.83 -25.59 -12.93
C LEU A 19 7.31 -25.67 -12.78
N LEU A 20 6.72 -24.85 -11.91
CA LEU A 20 5.26 -24.77 -11.73
C LEU A 20 4.55 -24.32 -13.01
N VAL A 21 5.12 -23.35 -13.71
CA VAL A 21 4.60 -22.87 -15.02
C VAL A 21 4.62 -24.00 -16.05
N HIS A 22 5.73 -24.73 -16.20
CA HIS A 22 5.81 -25.85 -17.15
C HIS A 22 4.79 -26.96 -16.84
N ARG A 23 4.64 -27.32 -15.57
CA ARG A 23 3.63 -28.30 -15.13
C ARG A 23 2.19 -27.81 -15.37
N ALA A 24 1.93 -26.51 -15.14
CA ALA A 24 0.63 -25.93 -15.45
C ALA A 24 0.36 -25.90 -16.97
N MET A 25 1.38 -25.64 -17.80
CA MET A 25 1.26 -25.75 -19.27
C MET A 25 0.98 -27.19 -19.73
N ALA A 26 1.45 -28.19 -18.99
CA ALA A 26 1.08 -29.58 -19.19
C ALA A 26 -0.32 -29.96 -18.65
N HIS A 27 -1.13 -28.96 -18.25
CA HIS A 27 -2.48 -29.11 -17.68
C HIS A 27 -2.55 -29.92 -16.37
N GLU A 28 -1.47 -29.94 -15.58
CA GLU A 28 -1.49 -30.58 -14.27
C GLU A 28 -2.30 -29.73 -13.27
N ALA A 29 -3.43 -30.24 -12.83
CA ALA A 29 -4.35 -29.54 -11.91
C ALA A 29 -3.68 -29.10 -10.61
N ASP A 30 -2.74 -29.89 -10.08
CA ASP A 30 -2.04 -29.58 -8.84
C ASP A 30 -1.06 -28.40 -8.99
N ALA A 31 -0.48 -28.21 -10.17
CA ALA A 31 0.34 -27.05 -10.47
C ALA A 31 -0.51 -25.76 -10.49
N PHE A 32 -1.69 -25.78 -11.10
CA PHE A 32 -2.64 -24.67 -11.03
C PHE A 32 -3.04 -24.34 -9.58
N ARG A 33 -3.40 -25.36 -8.80
CA ARG A 33 -3.76 -25.18 -7.38
C ARG A 33 -2.61 -24.58 -6.57
N ALA A 34 -1.39 -25.01 -6.82
CA ALA A 34 -0.19 -24.49 -6.14
C ALA A 34 0.02 -23.01 -6.47
N ILE A 35 -0.08 -22.62 -7.76
CA ILE A 35 0.04 -21.22 -8.19
C ILE A 35 -1.05 -20.37 -7.50
N ILE A 36 -2.31 -20.79 -7.58
CA ILE A 36 -3.43 -20.07 -6.97
C ILE A 36 -3.20 -19.92 -5.46
N LYS A 37 -2.92 -21.00 -4.74
CA LYS A 37 -2.74 -20.99 -3.29
C LYS A 37 -1.60 -20.05 -2.86
N THR A 38 -0.51 -20.02 -3.61
CA THR A 38 0.67 -19.20 -3.32
C THR A 38 0.40 -17.71 -3.53
N HIS A 39 -0.36 -17.35 -4.57
CA HIS A 39 -0.49 -15.94 -4.98
C HIS A 39 -1.83 -15.30 -4.63
N ASN A 40 -2.85 -16.08 -4.28
CA ASN A 40 -4.23 -15.63 -4.11
C ASN A 40 -4.36 -14.42 -3.18
N GLN A 41 -3.77 -14.51 -1.98
CA GLN A 41 -3.83 -13.43 -0.98
C GLN A 41 -3.24 -12.12 -1.50
N ARG A 42 -2.09 -12.19 -2.18
CA ARG A 42 -1.42 -11.03 -2.76
C ARG A 42 -2.27 -10.39 -3.86
N LEU A 43 -2.77 -11.20 -4.79
CA LEU A 43 -3.56 -10.72 -5.92
C LEU A 43 -4.89 -10.11 -5.47
N TYR A 44 -5.52 -10.71 -4.47
CA TYR A 44 -6.72 -10.15 -3.85
C TYR A 44 -6.47 -8.77 -3.23
N ARG A 45 -5.39 -8.62 -2.44
CA ARG A 45 -5.02 -7.31 -1.85
C ARG A 45 -4.82 -6.23 -2.91
N ILE A 46 -4.19 -6.58 -4.02
CA ILE A 46 -3.98 -5.67 -5.14
C ILE A 46 -5.31 -5.25 -5.74
N ALA A 47 -6.16 -6.23 -6.10
CA ALA A 47 -7.47 -5.97 -6.69
C ALA A 47 -8.30 -5.08 -5.76
N ARG A 48 -8.42 -5.48 -4.46
CA ARG A 48 -9.17 -4.76 -3.44
C ARG A 48 -8.66 -3.32 -3.26
N GLY A 49 -7.34 -3.14 -3.20
CA GLY A 49 -6.74 -1.82 -3.09
C GLY A 49 -7.03 -0.93 -4.30
N VAL A 50 -7.23 -1.50 -5.51
CA VAL A 50 -7.58 -0.73 -6.70
C VAL A 50 -9.07 -0.39 -6.74
N VAL A 51 -9.98 -1.38 -6.55
CA VAL A 51 -11.43 -1.19 -6.76
C VAL A 51 -12.19 -0.84 -5.49
N ARG A 52 -11.65 -1.07 -4.30
CA ARG A 52 -12.26 -0.81 -2.97
C ARG A 52 -13.58 -1.54 -2.72
N ASN A 53 -13.79 -2.64 -3.39
CA ASN A 53 -14.96 -3.50 -3.22
C ASN A 53 -14.52 -4.96 -3.21
N ASP A 54 -14.97 -5.71 -2.22
CA ASP A 54 -14.50 -7.06 -1.95
C ASP A 54 -14.98 -8.05 -2.98
N SER A 55 -16.27 -8.02 -3.29
CA SER A 55 -16.88 -8.90 -4.29
C SER A 55 -16.29 -8.63 -5.68
N GLU A 56 -16.11 -7.35 -6.04
CA GLU A 56 -15.50 -6.99 -7.30
C GLU A 56 -14.02 -7.41 -7.36
N ALA A 57 -13.31 -7.36 -6.23
CA ALA A 57 -11.92 -7.81 -6.14
C ALA A 57 -11.80 -9.33 -6.34
N GLU A 58 -12.70 -10.12 -5.75
CA GLU A 58 -12.76 -11.58 -5.97
C GLU A 58 -13.00 -11.91 -7.44
N ASP A 59 -13.95 -11.25 -8.08
CA ASP A 59 -14.26 -11.43 -9.50
C ASP A 59 -13.07 -11.08 -10.38
N ILE A 60 -12.36 -9.98 -10.04
CA ILE A 60 -11.14 -9.57 -10.76
C ILE A 60 -10.05 -10.63 -10.66
N VAL A 61 -9.84 -11.18 -9.48
CA VAL A 61 -8.82 -12.21 -9.27
C VAL A 61 -9.16 -13.49 -10.04
N GLN A 62 -10.42 -13.91 -10.03
CA GLN A 62 -10.89 -15.06 -10.79
C GLN A 62 -10.65 -14.86 -12.30
N GLU A 63 -11.10 -13.73 -12.85
CA GLU A 63 -10.92 -13.41 -14.27
C GLU A 63 -9.44 -13.29 -14.63
N ALA A 64 -8.63 -12.69 -13.75
CA ALA A 64 -7.19 -12.58 -13.95
C ALA A 64 -6.50 -13.95 -14.00
N TYR A 65 -6.90 -14.91 -13.17
CA TYR A 65 -6.38 -16.28 -13.26
C TYR A 65 -6.78 -16.97 -14.56
N VAL A 66 -8.03 -16.83 -14.98
CA VAL A 66 -8.49 -17.41 -16.26
C VAL A 66 -7.64 -16.88 -17.43
N ARG A 67 -7.41 -15.56 -17.46
CA ARG A 67 -6.56 -14.93 -18.49
C ARG A 67 -5.09 -15.32 -18.35
N ALA A 68 -4.57 -15.37 -17.12
CA ALA A 68 -3.20 -15.78 -16.88
C ALA A 68 -2.94 -17.20 -17.37
N PHE A 69 -3.82 -18.13 -17.06
CA PHE A 69 -3.66 -19.53 -17.48
C PHE A 69 -3.82 -19.70 -19.00
N ALA A 70 -4.72 -18.94 -19.62
CA ALA A 70 -4.81 -18.92 -21.09
C ALA A 70 -3.55 -18.33 -21.77
N ALA A 71 -2.87 -17.41 -21.10
CA ALA A 71 -1.67 -16.74 -21.61
C ALA A 71 -0.36 -17.30 -21.01
N LEU A 72 -0.39 -18.43 -20.30
CA LEU A 72 0.75 -18.93 -19.53
C LEU A 72 1.99 -19.21 -20.40
N ALA A 73 1.78 -19.61 -21.64
CA ALA A 73 2.85 -19.80 -22.62
C ALA A 73 3.61 -18.50 -22.96
N THR A 74 3.06 -17.33 -22.65
CA THR A 74 3.73 -16.03 -22.86
C THR A 74 4.64 -15.62 -21.70
N PHE A 75 4.61 -16.35 -20.59
CA PHE A 75 5.47 -16.10 -19.45
C PHE A 75 6.90 -16.53 -19.76
N ARG A 76 7.82 -15.55 -19.87
CA ARG A 76 9.22 -15.79 -20.27
C ARG A 76 10.20 -15.88 -19.08
N GLY A 77 9.73 -15.65 -17.85
CA GLY A 77 10.61 -15.62 -16.69
C GLY A 77 11.42 -14.32 -16.53
N ASP A 78 11.16 -13.29 -17.34
CA ASP A 78 11.83 -11.98 -17.27
C ASP A 78 11.49 -11.23 -15.97
N SER A 79 10.46 -11.65 -15.27
CA SER A 79 10.07 -11.21 -13.92
C SER A 79 9.59 -12.40 -13.10
N SER A 80 9.39 -12.22 -11.79
CA SER A 80 8.77 -13.28 -10.98
C SER A 80 7.33 -13.56 -11.46
N LEU A 81 6.88 -14.80 -11.27
CA LEU A 81 5.49 -15.18 -11.59
C LEU A 81 4.49 -14.29 -10.82
N ALA A 82 4.81 -13.95 -9.57
CA ALA A 82 4.02 -13.01 -8.77
C ALA A 82 3.86 -11.65 -9.46
N THR A 83 4.95 -11.07 -9.97
CA THR A 83 4.91 -9.76 -10.67
C THR A 83 4.11 -9.85 -11.96
N TRP A 84 4.26 -10.92 -12.73
CA TRP A 84 3.51 -11.12 -13.95
C TRP A 84 2.00 -11.25 -13.70
N LEU A 85 1.59 -12.06 -12.70
CA LEU A 85 0.20 -12.18 -12.27
C LEU A 85 -0.35 -10.85 -11.74
N SER A 86 0.43 -10.11 -10.94
CA SER A 86 0.04 -8.80 -10.43
C SER A 86 -0.28 -7.80 -11.54
N ARG A 87 0.49 -7.80 -12.63
CA ARG A 87 0.23 -6.95 -13.80
C ARG A 87 -1.13 -7.28 -14.45
N ILE A 88 -1.46 -8.56 -14.56
CA ILE A 88 -2.74 -9.00 -15.11
C ILE A 88 -3.90 -8.52 -14.23
N VAL A 89 -3.79 -8.70 -12.90
CA VAL A 89 -4.81 -8.24 -11.94
C VAL A 89 -4.98 -6.73 -11.98
N ILE A 90 -3.89 -5.95 -12.00
CA ILE A 90 -3.96 -4.48 -12.05
C ILE A 90 -4.64 -4.03 -13.35
N ASN A 91 -4.28 -4.64 -14.49
CA ASN A 91 -4.89 -4.32 -15.79
C ASN A 91 -6.41 -4.60 -15.79
N GLU A 92 -6.83 -5.74 -15.21
CA GLU A 92 -8.25 -6.07 -15.09
C GLU A 92 -8.99 -5.06 -14.18
N ALA A 93 -8.43 -4.77 -13.01
CA ALA A 93 -8.99 -3.81 -12.08
C ALA A 93 -9.12 -2.39 -12.69
N LEU A 94 -8.09 -1.94 -13.41
CA LEU A 94 -8.14 -0.68 -14.15
C LEU A 94 -9.18 -0.68 -15.27
N GLY A 95 -9.35 -1.81 -15.94
CA GLY A 95 -10.38 -2.00 -16.96
C GLY A 95 -11.77 -1.79 -16.37
N ARG A 96 -12.04 -2.37 -15.20
CA ARG A 96 -13.30 -2.21 -14.48
C ARG A 96 -13.52 -0.77 -14.00
N LEU A 97 -12.49 -0.13 -13.41
CA LEU A 97 -12.59 1.29 -13.04
C LEU A 97 -12.90 2.19 -14.24
N ARG A 98 -12.28 1.96 -15.39
CA ARG A 98 -12.58 2.71 -16.62
C ARG A 98 -14.02 2.51 -17.09
N LYS A 99 -14.50 1.25 -17.04
CA LYS A 99 -15.90 0.92 -17.41
C LYS A 99 -16.87 1.60 -16.45
N ARG A 100 -16.66 1.52 -15.14
CA ARG A 100 -17.49 2.17 -14.12
C ARG A 100 -17.57 3.68 -14.32
N ARG A 101 -16.45 4.34 -14.59
CA ARG A 101 -16.45 5.79 -14.87
C ARG A 101 -17.23 6.20 -16.12
N ARG A 102 -17.34 5.31 -17.11
CA ARG A 102 -18.16 5.56 -18.31
C ARG A 102 -19.65 5.35 -18.06
N THR A 103 -20.00 4.47 -17.13
CA THR A 103 -21.40 4.09 -16.85
C THR A 103 -22.03 4.94 -15.75
N VAL A 104 -21.22 5.50 -14.82
CA VAL A 104 -21.70 6.23 -13.65
C VAL A 104 -21.49 7.73 -13.86
N ALA A 105 -22.54 8.40 -14.30
CA ALA A 105 -22.69 9.86 -14.19
C ALA A 105 -23.19 10.29 -12.79
N MET A 106 -23.22 9.42 -11.78
CA MET A 106 -23.63 9.72 -10.40
C MET A 106 -22.66 9.10 -9.38
N PRO A 107 -22.29 9.84 -8.32
CA PRO A 107 -21.40 9.35 -7.29
C PRO A 107 -22.18 8.53 -6.26
N GLU A 108 -22.04 7.21 -6.27
CA GLU A 108 -22.35 6.39 -5.09
C GLU A 108 -21.08 6.28 -4.25
N SER A 109 -21.10 6.94 -3.10
CA SER A 109 -20.15 6.70 -2.02
C SER A 109 -20.49 5.38 -1.34
N GLN A 110 -19.85 4.29 -1.76
CA GLN A 110 -19.91 3.03 -1.04
C GLN A 110 -18.93 3.08 0.13
N GLU A 111 -19.47 2.98 1.34
CA GLU A 111 -18.68 2.75 2.55
C GLU A 111 -17.90 1.45 2.42
N ALA A 112 -16.59 1.55 2.53
CA ALA A 112 -15.71 0.39 2.45
C ALA A 112 -15.83 -0.44 3.74
N GLN A 113 -16.33 -1.67 3.66
CA GLN A 113 -16.26 -2.62 4.75
C GLN A 113 -14.80 -3.05 4.99
N ILE A 114 -14.39 -3.00 6.24
CA ILE A 114 -13.02 -3.36 6.65
C ILE A 114 -12.94 -4.88 6.74
N ILE A 115 -12.21 -5.52 5.83
CA ILE A 115 -11.91 -6.94 5.92
C ILE A 115 -10.60 -7.16 6.68
N GLN A 116 -10.66 -8.05 7.67
CA GLN A 116 -9.50 -8.48 8.43
C GLN A 116 -8.68 -9.49 7.60
N PHE A 117 -7.48 -9.10 7.17
CA PHE A 117 -6.56 -10.05 6.56
C PHE A 117 -5.93 -10.93 7.63
N PRO A 118 -5.91 -12.26 7.46
CA PRO A 118 -5.15 -13.15 8.32
C PRO A 118 -3.66 -12.89 8.09
N LEU A 119 -2.99 -12.33 9.10
CA LEU A 119 -1.54 -12.31 9.17
C LEU A 119 -1.06 -13.69 9.63
N ASN A 120 0.08 -14.14 9.11
CA ASN A 120 0.73 -15.32 9.68
C ASN A 120 0.93 -15.08 11.17
N PRO A 121 0.50 -16.02 12.04
CA PRO A 121 0.65 -15.87 13.47
C PRO A 121 2.14 -15.83 13.81
N SER A 122 2.61 -14.69 14.33
CA SER A 122 3.84 -14.66 15.11
C SER A 122 3.48 -15.08 16.53
N ASP A 123 4.38 -15.78 17.23
CA ASP A 123 4.16 -16.37 18.56
C ASP A 123 3.88 -15.33 19.68
N ASP A 124 3.90 -14.04 19.37
CA ASP A 124 3.63 -12.94 20.30
C ASP A 124 2.28 -12.25 19.97
N PRO A 125 1.23 -12.45 20.79
CA PRO A 125 -0.11 -11.90 20.56
C PRO A 125 -0.15 -10.37 20.60
N GLU A 126 0.63 -9.69 21.46
CA GLU A 126 0.65 -8.23 21.55
C GLU A 126 1.30 -7.61 20.32
N ARG A 127 2.42 -8.17 19.87
CA ARG A 127 3.10 -7.76 18.65
C ARG A 127 2.23 -7.97 17.42
N THR A 128 1.46 -9.07 17.40
CA THR A 128 0.50 -9.38 16.33
C THR A 128 -0.64 -8.36 16.32
N MET A 129 -1.15 -7.95 17.48
CA MET A 129 -2.20 -6.92 17.60
C MET A 129 -1.72 -5.56 17.10
N ALA A 130 -0.55 -5.10 17.55
CA ALA A 130 0.03 -3.82 17.11
C ALA A 130 0.28 -3.80 15.59
N GLN A 131 0.82 -4.89 15.04
CA GLN A 131 1.02 -5.01 13.59
C GLN A 131 -0.29 -4.96 12.82
N ARG A 132 -1.35 -5.61 13.32
CA ARG A 132 -2.69 -5.55 12.70
C ARG A 132 -3.27 -4.15 12.72
N GLN A 133 -3.09 -3.40 13.80
CA GLN A 133 -3.55 -2.02 13.90
C GLN A 133 -2.83 -1.12 12.90
N ILE A 134 -1.49 -1.22 12.80
CA ILE A 134 -0.71 -0.46 11.83
C ILE A 134 -1.14 -0.79 10.39
N LEU A 135 -1.35 -2.07 10.07
CA LEU A 135 -1.80 -2.47 8.73
C LEU A 135 -3.17 -1.89 8.40
N LYS A 136 -4.12 -1.90 9.35
CA LYS A 136 -5.44 -1.25 9.17
C LYS A 136 -5.32 0.26 8.93
N LEU A 137 -4.41 0.94 9.62
CA LEU A 137 -4.16 2.37 9.42
C LEU A 137 -3.62 2.65 8.02
N VAL A 138 -2.62 1.88 7.58
CA VAL A 138 -2.05 1.99 6.23
C VAL A 138 -3.10 1.68 5.16
N GLU A 139 -3.93 0.67 5.36
CA GLU A 139 -5.02 0.29 4.46
C GLU A 139 -6.04 1.42 4.32
N ARG A 140 -6.54 1.99 5.44
CA ARG A 140 -7.44 3.14 5.40
C ARG A 140 -6.82 4.36 4.72
N ALA A 141 -5.57 4.68 5.06
CA ALA A 141 -4.84 5.79 4.44
C ALA A 141 -4.70 5.59 2.92
N THR A 142 -4.49 4.34 2.48
CA THR A 142 -4.41 3.98 1.05
C THR A 142 -5.78 4.05 0.38
N ASP A 143 -6.84 3.55 1.05
CA ASP A 143 -8.22 3.58 0.53
C ASP A 143 -8.74 5.01 0.36
N ASN A 144 -8.30 5.95 1.18
CA ASN A 144 -8.68 7.37 1.08
C ASN A 144 -7.94 8.12 -0.04
N LEU A 145 -6.94 7.51 -0.68
CA LEU A 145 -6.29 8.14 -1.82
C LEU A 145 -7.25 8.24 -3.03
N PRO A 146 -7.23 9.37 -3.76
CA PRO A 146 -7.83 9.43 -5.09
C PRO A 146 -7.27 8.32 -6.00
N ASP A 147 -8.12 7.75 -6.85
CA ASP A 147 -7.80 6.57 -7.70
C ASP A 147 -6.47 6.69 -8.44
N VAL A 148 -6.16 7.88 -8.98
CA VAL A 148 -4.93 8.12 -9.76
C VAL A 148 -3.65 8.04 -8.93
N TYR A 149 -3.72 8.37 -7.64
CA TYR A 149 -2.60 8.28 -6.70
C TYR A 149 -2.53 6.88 -6.09
N ARG A 150 -3.68 6.31 -5.73
CA ARG A 150 -3.79 4.98 -5.14
C ARG A 150 -3.23 3.92 -6.07
N THR A 151 -3.59 3.91 -7.33
CA THR A 151 -3.12 2.92 -8.30
C THR A 151 -1.60 2.95 -8.48
N VAL A 152 -1.02 4.17 -8.56
CA VAL A 152 0.45 4.32 -8.59
C VAL A 152 1.08 3.84 -7.29
N PHE A 153 0.47 4.13 -6.14
CA PHE A 153 0.98 3.70 -4.83
C PHE A 153 1.00 2.18 -4.72
N ILE A 154 -0.07 1.50 -5.11
CA ILE A 154 -0.16 0.03 -5.13
C ILE A 154 0.91 -0.56 -6.05
N ALA A 155 1.01 -0.10 -7.28
CA ALA A 155 1.97 -0.62 -8.24
C ALA A 155 3.43 -0.43 -7.79
N ARG A 156 3.77 0.76 -7.21
CA ARG A 156 5.14 1.11 -6.85
C ARG A 156 5.56 0.65 -5.46
N VAL A 157 4.66 0.74 -4.48
CA VAL A 157 5.00 0.51 -3.06
C VAL A 157 4.64 -0.91 -2.64
N ILE A 158 3.47 -1.39 -3.03
CA ILE A 158 3.00 -2.73 -2.64
C ILE A 158 3.58 -3.79 -3.57
N GLU A 159 3.57 -3.54 -4.90
CA GLU A 159 4.04 -4.50 -5.89
C GLU A 159 5.52 -4.34 -6.26
N GLY A 160 6.13 -3.23 -5.89
CA GLY A 160 7.56 -3.00 -6.15
C GLY A 160 7.93 -2.81 -7.61
N LEU A 161 6.94 -2.58 -8.52
CA LEU A 161 7.22 -2.32 -9.93
C LEU A 161 8.12 -1.09 -10.05
N ASN A 162 9.04 -1.05 -11.03
CA ASN A 162 9.84 0.13 -11.29
C ASN A 162 9.00 1.25 -11.96
N ILE A 163 9.60 2.42 -12.19
CA ILE A 163 8.86 3.58 -12.72
C ILE A 163 8.39 3.31 -14.14
N GLU A 164 9.25 2.74 -14.98
CA GLU A 164 8.98 2.42 -16.37
C GLU A 164 7.87 1.37 -16.48
N GLU A 165 7.99 0.27 -15.72
CA GLU A 165 6.94 -0.77 -15.66
C GLU A 165 5.60 -0.22 -15.19
N THR A 166 5.62 0.70 -14.22
CA THR A 166 4.39 1.34 -13.73
C THR A 166 3.81 2.30 -14.78
N ALA A 167 4.66 3.01 -15.50
CA ALA A 167 4.26 3.92 -16.57
C ALA A 167 3.57 3.15 -17.71
N ASP A 168 4.17 2.06 -18.15
CA ASP A 168 3.62 1.17 -19.18
C ASP A 168 2.30 0.54 -18.74
N LEU A 169 2.25 0.01 -17.50
CA LEU A 169 1.06 -0.61 -16.93
C LEU A 169 -0.12 0.36 -16.85
N LEU A 170 0.13 1.61 -16.50
CA LEU A 170 -0.91 2.63 -16.31
C LEU A 170 -1.17 3.46 -17.58
N GLY A 171 -0.39 3.31 -18.65
CA GLY A 171 -0.48 4.10 -19.87
C GLY A 171 -0.20 5.59 -19.62
N VAL A 172 0.78 5.92 -18.78
CA VAL A 172 1.17 7.29 -18.44
C VAL A 172 2.68 7.49 -18.61
N ARG A 173 3.12 8.76 -18.63
CA ARG A 173 4.56 9.06 -18.71
C ARG A 173 5.27 8.74 -17.38
N PRO A 174 6.56 8.33 -17.40
CA PRO A 174 7.37 8.09 -16.19
C PRO A 174 7.38 9.27 -15.20
N GLU A 175 7.42 10.51 -15.70
CA GLU A 175 7.36 11.71 -14.87
C GLU A 175 6.02 11.84 -14.14
N THR A 176 4.93 11.41 -14.78
CA THR A 176 3.59 11.36 -14.17
C THR A 176 3.56 10.35 -13.01
N VAL A 177 4.22 9.20 -13.18
CA VAL A 177 4.38 8.21 -12.10
C VAL A 177 5.11 8.81 -10.91
N LYS A 178 6.26 9.47 -11.14
CA LYS A 178 7.06 10.14 -10.08
C LYS A 178 6.22 11.17 -9.32
N THR A 179 5.53 12.04 -10.04
CA THR A 179 4.70 13.10 -9.44
C THR A 179 3.53 12.52 -8.65
N ARG A 180 2.82 11.53 -9.21
CA ARG A 180 1.70 10.88 -8.54
C ARG A 180 2.15 10.10 -7.30
N LEU A 181 3.29 9.40 -7.38
CA LEU A 181 3.86 8.68 -6.24
C LEU A 181 4.25 9.62 -5.10
N HIS A 182 4.88 10.75 -5.44
CA HIS A 182 5.23 11.77 -4.45
C HIS A 182 3.99 12.30 -3.72
N ARG A 183 2.94 12.65 -4.46
CA ARG A 183 1.67 13.11 -3.87
C ARG A 183 0.97 12.01 -3.07
N ALA A 184 0.96 10.76 -3.56
CA ALA A 184 0.40 9.63 -2.84
C ALA A 184 1.08 9.44 -1.48
N ARG A 185 2.42 9.44 -1.46
CA ARG A 185 3.19 9.32 -0.21
C ARG A 185 2.94 10.47 0.77
N ALA A 186 2.80 11.69 0.27
CA ALA A 186 2.48 12.85 1.10
C ALA A 186 1.09 12.72 1.75
N LEU A 187 0.08 12.29 0.97
CA LEU A 187 -1.28 12.07 1.48
C LEU A 187 -1.36 10.91 2.49
N VAL A 188 -0.70 9.79 2.21
CA VAL A 188 -0.63 8.66 3.17
C VAL A 188 0.06 9.09 4.45
N ARG A 189 1.21 9.80 4.37
CA ARG A 189 1.90 10.31 5.55
C ARG A 189 1.00 11.21 6.36
N LYS A 190 0.34 12.18 5.71
CA LYS A 190 -0.59 13.08 6.40
C LYS A 190 -1.70 12.32 7.10
N ALA A 191 -2.33 11.35 6.43
CA ALA A 191 -3.39 10.54 7.04
C ALA A 191 -2.90 9.74 8.25
N LEU A 192 -1.67 9.21 8.19
CA LEU A 192 -1.05 8.50 9.32
C LEU A 192 -0.68 9.46 10.45
N ASP A 193 -0.13 10.64 10.15
CA ASP A 193 0.20 11.66 11.15
C ASP A 193 -1.07 12.16 11.86
N ASP A 194 -2.17 12.35 11.14
CA ASP A 194 -3.47 12.78 11.68
C ASP A 194 -4.07 11.71 12.64
N GLU A 195 -3.87 10.42 12.37
CA GLU A 195 -4.38 9.33 13.22
C GLU A 195 -3.42 8.95 14.37
N ILE A 196 -2.11 8.94 14.14
CA ILE A 196 -1.10 8.49 15.13
C ILE A 196 -0.59 9.66 15.97
N GLY A 197 -0.56 10.87 15.42
CA GLY A 197 -0.03 12.05 16.09
C GLY A 197 -0.62 12.29 17.47
N PRO A 198 -1.96 12.27 17.66
CA PRO A 198 -2.56 12.40 18.97
C PRO A 198 -2.12 11.31 19.96
N VAL A 199 -2.05 10.06 19.50
CA VAL A 199 -1.62 8.91 20.34
C VAL A 199 -0.16 9.04 20.77
N LEU A 200 0.70 9.55 19.87
CA LEU A 200 2.11 9.80 20.21
C LEU A 200 2.27 10.93 21.22
N LEU A 201 1.45 11.97 21.12
CA LEU A 201 1.43 13.05 22.11
C LEU A 201 1.01 12.55 23.50
N ASP A 202 0.05 11.64 23.55
CA ASP A 202 -0.39 11.00 24.80
C ASP A 202 0.65 10.01 25.33
N ALA A 203 1.33 9.26 24.45
CA ALA A 203 2.38 8.30 24.82
C ALA A 203 3.66 8.98 25.32
N PHE A 204 3.92 10.22 24.87
CA PHE A 204 5.06 11.04 25.29
C PHE A 204 4.58 12.36 25.89
N PRO A 205 3.87 12.35 27.04
CA PRO A 205 3.35 13.55 27.64
C PRO A 205 4.52 14.41 28.16
N PHE A 206 5.07 15.25 27.30
CA PHE A 206 5.96 16.33 27.71
C PHE A 206 5.17 17.57 28.18
N ALA A 207 3.85 17.43 28.22
CA ALA A 207 2.94 18.46 28.77
C ALA A 207 2.84 18.38 30.28
N GLY A 208 2.33 19.41 30.89
CA GLY A 208 2.10 19.51 32.36
C GLY A 208 3.37 19.77 33.16
N ARG A 209 3.47 19.24 34.38
CA ARG A 209 4.53 19.55 35.37
C ARG A 209 5.99 19.40 34.86
N ARG A 210 6.24 18.60 33.84
CA ARG A 210 7.58 18.47 33.26
C ARG A 210 7.92 19.65 32.33
N CYS A 211 6.94 20.12 31.57
CA CYS A 211 7.07 21.29 30.70
C CYS A 211 7.25 22.55 31.56
N GLU A 212 6.42 22.70 32.63
CA GLU A 212 6.51 23.79 33.57
C GLU A 212 7.88 23.84 34.25
N ARG A 213 8.37 22.74 34.82
CA ARG A 213 9.71 22.67 35.43
C ARG A 213 10.84 23.01 34.46
N LEU A 214 10.75 22.58 33.20
CA LEU A 214 11.75 22.92 32.18
C LEU A 214 11.69 24.42 31.90
N THR A 215 10.50 24.97 31.69
CA THR A 215 10.30 26.40 31.47
C THR A 215 10.87 27.23 32.61
N GLU A 216 10.54 26.87 33.86
CA GLU A 216 11.08 27.54 35.06
C GLU A 216 12.60 27.43 35.12
N ALA A 217 13.18 26.27 34.84
CA ALA A 217 14.63 26.09 34.84
C ALA A 217 15.31 26.93 33.78
N VAL A 218 14.72 27.06 32.58
CA VAL A 218 15.23 27.92 31.50
C VAL A 218 15.11 29.40 31.88
N MET A 219 13.95 29.82 32.37
CA MET A 219 13.70 31.21 32.86
C MET A 219 14.66 31.60 33.97
N LYS A 220 14.96 30.68 34.90
CA LYS A 220 15.97 30.87 35.92
C LYS A 220 17.37 31.07 35.35
N ARG A 221 17.78 30.25 34.37
CA ARG A 221 19.10 30.37 33.70
C ARG A 221 19.24 31.65 32.92
N LEU A 222 18.13 32.15 32.36
CA LEU A 222 18.09 33.41 31.61
C LEU A 222 17.95 34.64 32.48
N GLY A 223 17.87 34.48 33.80
CA GLY A 223 17.67 35.58 34.73
C GLY A 223 16.31 36.30 34.64
N LEU A 224 15.32 35.64 34.05
CA LEU A 224 13.97 36.15 33.76
C LEU A 224 12.95 35.76 34.86
N GLN A 225 13.42 35.36 36.02
CA GLN A 225 12.54 35.10 37.18
C GLN A 225 12.09 36.42 37.81
N GLY A 226 10.82 36.76 37.63
CA GLY A 226 10.17 37.82 38.40
C GLY A 226 9.74 39.05 37.61
N ARG A 227 8.82 38.89 36.69
CA ARG A 227 7.83 39.92 36.31
C ARG A 227 6.50 39.24 35.98
N SER A 228 5.93 38.57 36.96
CA SER A 228 4.53 38.20 36.91
C SER A 228 3.78 38.98 37.96
N SER A 229 2.73 39.62 37.56
CA SER A 229 1.72 40.36 38.28
C SER A 229 1.83 41.88 38.23
N ALA A 230 1.27 42.44 37.16
CA ALA A 230 0.61 43.74 37.21
C ALA A 230 -0.26 43.94 35.95
N PHE A 231 -1.21 43.04 35.69
CA PHE A 231 -2.36 43.31 34.81
C PHE A 231 -3.51 42.38 35.18
N ALA A 232 -4.02 42.56 36.42
CA ALA A 232 -5.36 42.18 36.81
C ALA A 232 -5.80 43.24 37.80
N ASP A 233 -6.46 44.26 37.26
CA ASP A 233 -7.43 45.15 37.87
C ASP A 233 -7.39 46.49 37.12
N SER A 234 -8.24 46.64 36.12
CA SER A 234 -8.98 47.88 35.76
C SER A 234 -10.02 47.52 34.72
#